data_38c1e16715f6c59e5463107718950c25
#
_entry.id   38c1e16715f6c59e5463107718950c25
#
_cell.length_a   1.000
_cell.length_b   1.000
_cell.length_c   1.000
_cell.angle_alpha   90.00
_cell.angle_beta   90.00
_cell.angle_gamma   90.00
#
_symmetry.space_group_name_H-M   'P 1'
#
loop_
_entity.id
_entity.type
_entity.pdbx_description
1 polymer ?
#
loop_
_entity_poly.entity_id
_entity_poly.type
_entity_poly.pdbx_seq_one_letter_code
_entity_poly.pdbx_strand_id
1 'polypeptide(L)'
;MINVILTPSLLGRLSLMLCLSLVLSSCGFYLQGQSQRSFPPQLNLYVDDPSLARVVSKDMLQHDVTLTVLDSVVGMDTEVPSVQLTGTKKHKAELILDTDGEVLIWRYTLSTNYLFMAGGQPISPEDETLKQTSMPLSVSADVDLSGTNATANERIEADNWTLLYEQLGNRVARQLSFE
;
A
#
# COMPACT_ATOMS: atom_id res chain seq x y z
N MET A 1 -64.77 13.86 -8.01
CA MET A 1 -64.13 13.90 -6.68
C MET A 1 -63.99 12.47 -6.20
N ILE A 2 -62.77 11.94 -6.23
CA ILE A 2 -62.47 10.56 -5.82
C ILE A 2 -61.97 10.64 -4.35
N ASN A 3 -62.86 10.22 -3.41
CA ASN A 3 -62.46 10.10 -2.01
C ASN A 3 -61.73 8.77 -1.83
N VAL A 4 -60.41 8.86 -1.70
CA VAL A 4 -59.58 7.72 -1.33
C VAL A 4 -59.71 7.52 0.18
N ILE A 5 -60.50 6.52 0.59
CA ILE A 5 -60.57 6.11 1.99
C ILE A 5 -59.30 5.34 2.33
N LEU A 6 -58.31 6.03 2.91
CA LEU A 6 -57.11 5.39 3.43
C LEU A 6 -57.47 4.58 4.68
N THR A 7 -57.46 3.25 4.56
CA THR A 7 -57.63 2.36 5.70
C THR A 7 -56.45 2.47 6.67
N PRO A 8 -56.69 2.48 8.01
CA PRO A 8 -55.60 2.65 9.00
C PRO A 8 -54.49 1.60 8.94
N SER A 9 -54.77 0.45 8.37
CA SER A 9 -53.79 -0.61 8.12
C SER A 9 -52.78 -0.28 7.01
N LEU A 10 -53.13 0.59 6.06
CA LEU A 10 -52.25 1.04 4.97
C LEU A 10 -51.25 2.09 5.48
N LEU A 11 -51.69 2.99 6.34
CA LEU A 11 -50.83 3.99 6.98
C LEU A 11 -49.77 3.34 7.86
N GLY A 12 -50.09 2.33 8.63
CA GLY A 12 -49.16 1.58 9.46
C GLY A 12 -48.06 0.87 8.65
N ARG A 13 -48.45 0.26 7.50
CA ARG A 13 -47.48 -0.39 6.60
C ARG A 13 -46.58 0.59 5.88
N LEU A 14 -47.07 1.76 5.50
CA LEU A 14 -46.29 2.82 4.86
C LEU A 14 -45.28 3.41 5.84
N SER A 15 -45.68 3.63 7.09
CA SER A 15 -44.83 4.13 8.17
C SER A 15 -43.71 3.13 8.49
N LEU A 16 -44.01 1.84 8.54
CA LEU A 16 -43.00 0.79 8.78
C LEU A 16 -41.96 0.71 7.65
N MET A 17 -42.41 0.80 6.37
CA MET A 17 -41.50 0.83 5.22
C MET A 17 -40.59 2.07 5.21
N LEU A 18 -41.13 3.22 5.60
CA LEU A 18 -40.36 4.48 5.69
C LEU A 18 -39.32 4.41 6.82
N CYS A 19 -39.68 3.87 7.97
CA CYS A 19 -38.73 3.67 9.07
C CYS A 19 -37.63 2.65 8.68
N LEU A 20 -37.96 1.58 7.99
CA LEU A 20 -37.01 0.57 7.54
C LEU A 20 -36.01 1.16 6.51
N SER A 21 -36.49 2.01 5.60
CA SER A 21 -35.62 2.67 4.61
C SER A 21 -34.64 3.69 5.27
N LEU A 22 -35.07 4.39 6.33
CA LEU A 22 -34.25 5.30 7.10
C LEU A 22 -33.16 4.56 7.92
N VAL A 23 -33.47 3.40 8.45
CA VAL A 23 -32.47 2.57 9.18
C VAL A 23 -31.45 1.98 8.22
N LEU A 24 -31.84 1.59 7.00
CA LEU A 24 -30.91 1.07 5.98
C LEU A 24 -29.98 2.15 5.40
N SER A 25 -30.45 3.40 5.33
CA SER A 25 -29.59 4.53 4.91
C SER A 25 -28.68 5.06 6.02
N SER A 26 -28.99 4.74 7.29
CA SER A 26 -28.14 5.11 8.45
C SER A 26 -26.94 4.17 8.63
N CYS A 27 -26.94 2.96 8.06
CA CYS A 27 -25.74 2.17 7.90
C CYS A 27 -24.91 2.77 6.75
N GLY A 28 -24.33 3.95 6.99
CA GLY A 28 -23.29 4.49 6.14
C GLY A 28 -22.19 3.44 6.06
N PHE A 29 -22.16 2.67 4.98
CA PHE A 29 -20.94 2.03 4.51
C PHE A 29 -19.96 3.16 4.23
N TYR A 30 -19.26 3.61 5.25
CA TYR A 30 -18.00 4.28 5.06
C TYR A 30 -17.12 3.25 4.37
N LEU A 31 -17.05 3.35 3.06
CA LEU A 31 -15.98 2.73 2.28
C LEU A 31 -14.68 3.21 2.93
N GLN A 32 -14.10 2.36 3.74
CA GLN A 32 -12.83 2.54 4.43
C GLN A 32 -11.71 2.48 3.37
N GLY A 33 -11.73 3.43 2.41
CA GLY A 33 -10.85 3.49 1.26
C GLY A 33 -10.64 4.91 0.73
N GLN A 34 -11.40 5.89 1.21
CA GLN A 34 -11.23 7.30 0.89
C GLN A 34 -10.94 8.14 2.13
N SER A 35 -10.11 7.65 3.06
CA SER A 35 -9.38 8.59 3.89
C SER A 35 -8.54 9.42 2.92
N GLN A 36 -8.81 10.71 2.82
CA GLN A 36 -7.92 11.64 2.13
C GLN A 36 -6.56 11.50 2.81
N ARG A 37 -5.69 10.71 2.19
CA ARG A 37 -4.32 10.57 2.67
C ARG A 37 -3.70 11.95 2.55
N SER A 38 -3.28 12.53 3.65
CA SER A 38 -2.58 13.80 3.67
C SER A 38 -1.11 13.48 3.38
N PHE A 39 -0.64 13.86 2.21
CA PHE A 39 0.77 13.76 1.86
C PHE A 39 1.42 15.15 1.93
N PRO A 40 2.72 15.23 2.19
CA PRO A 40 3.43 16.49 2.03
C PRO A 40 3.35 16.94 0.56
N PRO A 41 3.20 18.26 0.29
CA PRO A 41 3.06 18.77 -1.07
C PRO A 41 4.31 18.56 -1.93
N GLN A 42 5.47 18.45 -1.28
CA GLN A 42 6.76 18.18 -1.90
C GLN A 42 7.45 17.07 -1.12
N LEU A 43 8.10 16.15 -1.83
CA LEU A 43 8.79 15.02 -1.24
C LEU A 43 10.03 14.67 -2.04
N ASN A 44 11.16 14.50 -1.35
CA ASN A 44 12.35 13.90 -1.92
C ASN A 44 12.30 12.38 -1.74
N LEU A 45 12.54 11.62 -2.79
CA LEU A 45 12.51 10.17 -2.78
C LEU A 45 13.85 9.61 -3.25
N TYR A 46 14.50 8.84 -2.38
CA TYR A 46 15.64 8.02 -2.73
C TYR A 46 15.26 6.54 -2.66
N VAL A 47 15.49 5.78 -3.73
CA VAL A 47 15.18 4.35 -3.81
C VAL A 47 16.32 3.63 -4.55
N ASP A 48 16.88 2.61 -3.92
CA ASP A 48 17.97 1.81 -4.50
C ASP A 48 17.51 0.83 -5.59
N ASP A 49 16.21 0.48 -5.62
CA ASP A 49 15.63 -0.42 -6.61
C ASP A 49 14.75 0.35 -7.62
N PRO A 50 15.08 0.33 -8.93
CA PRO A 50 14.35 1.09 -9.94
C PRO A 50 12.88 0.64 -10.12
N SER A 51 12.58 -0.62 -9.85
CA SER A 51 11.20 -1.13 -9.95
C SER A 51 10.34 -0.58 -8.83
N LEU A 52 10.87 -0.56 -7.61
CA LEU A 52 10.21 0.05 -6.46
C LEU A 52 10.07 1.56 -6.63
N ALA A 53 11.10 2.25 -7.12
CA ALA A 53 11.07 3.68 -7.41
C ALA A 53 9.91 4.03 -8.37
N ARG A 54 9.74 3.25 -9.44
CA ARG A 54 8.68 3.45 -10.42
C ARG A 54 7.28 3.30 -9.80
N VAL A 55 7.08 2.27 -8.98
CA VAL A 55 5.77 2.01 -8.34
C VAL A 55 5.44 3.12 -7.35
N VAL A 56 6.37 3.49 -6.47
CA VAL A 56 6.16 4.55 -5.48
C VAL A 56 5.92 5.90 -6.16
N SER A 57 6.72 6.23 -7.18
CA SER A 57 6.53 7.48 -7.94
C SER A 57 5.16 7.56 -8.60
N LYS A 58 4.69 6.46 -9.20
CA LYS A 58 3.37 6.38 -9.83
C LYS A 58 2.24 6.63 -8.81
N ASP A 59 2.33 6.05 -7.62
CA ASP A 59 1.34 6.22 -6.57
C ASP A 59 1.34 7.66 -6.03
N MET A 60 2.50 8.25 -5.78
CA MET A 60 2.63 9.64 -5.31
C MET A 60 2.07 10.66 -6.31
N LEU A 61 2.30 10.45 -7.62
CA LEU A 61 1.75 11.31 -8.67
C LEU A 61 0.22 11.31 -8.70
N GLN A 62 -0.43 10.23 -8.28
CA GLN A 62 -1.90 10.17 -8.18
C GLN A 62 -2.46 11.02 -7.02
N HIS A 63 -1.60 11.44 -6.10
CA HIS A 63 -1.95 12.23 -4.93
C HIS A 63 -1.47 13.69 -5.00
N ASP A 64 -1.15 14.19 -6.20
CA ASP A 64 -0.68 15.56 -6.45
C ASP A 64 0.59 15.95 -5.67
N VAL A 65 1.42 14.98 -5.31
CA VAL A 65 2.72 15.19 -4.64
C VAL A 65 3.77 15.58 -5.68
N THR A 66 4.44 16.71 -5.48
CA THR A 66 5.62 17.08 -6.27
C THR A 66 6.81 16.24 -5.81
N LEU A 67 7.16 15.22 -6.60
CA LEU A 67 8.19 14.26 -6.24
C LEU A 67 9.51 14.59 -6.93
N THR A 68 10.59 14.67 -6.14
CA THR A 68 11.97 14.73 -6.66
C THR A 68 12.65 13.39 -6.38
N VAL A 69 12.88 12.60 -7.43
CA VAL A 69 13.62 11.33 -7.31
C VAL A 69 15.11 11.63 -7.35
N LEU A 70 15.82 11.14 -6.35
CA LEU A 70 17.26 11.37 -6.17
C LEU A 70 18.06 10.10 -6.48
N ASP A 71 19.13 10.25 -7.23
CA ASP A 71 20.06 9.16 -7.50
C ASP A 71 21.06 8.92 -6.35
N SER A 72 21.16 9.86 -5.42
CA SER A 72 22.06 9.80 -4.27
C SER A 72 21.48 10.54 -3.06
N VAL A 73 21.80 10.04 -1.88
CA VAL A 73 21.45 10.68 -0.60
C VAL A 73 22.28 11.95 -0.36
N VAL A 74 23.40 12.09 -1.07
CA VAL A 74 24.33 13.25 -0.93
C VAL A 74 23.72 14.46 -1.65
N GLY A 75 23.50 15.56 -0.89
CA GLY A 75 22.94 16.81 -1.44
C GLY A 75 21.42 16.91 -1.37
N MET A 76 20.77 16.08 -0.57
CA MET A 76 19.35 16.25 -0.26
C MET A 76 19.09 17.65 0.31
N ASP A 77 18.04 18.30 -0.23
CA ASP A 77 17.50 19.50 0.37
C ASP A 77 16.88 19.13 1.72
N THR A 78 17.48 19.63 2.81
CA THR A 78 17.04 19.33 4.16
C THR A 78 15.75 20.06 4.56
N GLU A 79 15.30 21.04 3.77
CA GLU A 79 14.07 21.76 4.02
C GLU A 79 12.82 20.97 3.55
N VAL A 80 13.02 20.07 2.55
CA VAL A 80 11.95 19.25 2.00
C VAL A 80 11.92 17.88 2.68
N PRO A 81 10.74 17.39 3.11
CA PRO A 81 10.62 16.03 3.64
C PRO A 81 11.19 15.00 2.66
N SER A 82 11.84 13.99 3.19
CA SER A 82 12.48 12.97 2.35
C SER A 82 12.20 11.56 2.83
N VAL A 83 12.10 10.64 1.88
CA VAL A 83 11.97 9.20 2.09
C VAL A 83 13.15 8.49 1.46
N GLN A 84 13.73 7.59 2.22
CA GLN A 84 14.76 6.69 1.73
C GLN A 84 14.27 5.25 1.83
N LEU A 85 14.35 4.53 0.70
CA LEU A 85 14.09 3.11 0.60
C LEU A 85 15.40 2.44 0.18
N THR A 86 15.97 1.66 1.10
CA THR A 86 17.30 1.08 0.93
C THR A 86 17.33 -0.40 1.29
N GLY A 87 18.28 -1.13 0.71
CA GLY A 87 18.45 -2.55 0.98
C GLY A 87 17.30 -3.39 0.46
N THR A 88 16.73 -3.01 -0.69
CA THR A 88 15.65 -3.78 -1.32
C THR A 88 16.13 -5.18 -1.69
N LYS A 89 15.43 -6.21 -1.19
CA LYS A 89 15.82 -7.62 -1.35
C LYS A 89 14.62 -8.46 -1.77
N LYS A 90 14.88 -9.33 -2.75
CA LYS A 90 13.99 -10.42 -3.16
C LYS A 90 14.45 -11.71 -2.47
N HIS A 91 13.52 -12.38 -1.83
CA HIS A 91 13.78 -13.69 -1.22
C HIS A 91 12.73 -14.68 -1.70
N LYS A 92 13.20 -15.88 -2.07
CA LYS A 92 12.35 -17.02 -2.48
C LYS A 92 12.69 -18.20 -1.60
N ALA A 93 11.70 -18.76 -0.95
CA ALA A 93 11.85 -19.91 -0.04
C ALA A 93 10.87 -21.02 -0.40
N GLU A 94 11.32 -22.24 -0.26
CA GLU A 94 10.48 -23.43 -0.36
C GLU A 94 9.57 -23.49 0.86
N LEU A 95 8.26 -23.68 0.65
CA LEU A 95 7.30 -23.70 1.73
C LEU A 95 6.68 -25.09 1.91
N ILE A 96 6.29 -25.74 0.83
CA ILE A 96 5.70 -27.09 0.86
C ILE A 96 6.37 -27.95 -0.21
N LEU A 97 6.77 -29.14 0.20
CA LEU A 97 7.29 -30.20 -0.66
C LEU A 97 6.25 -31.31 -0.75
N ASP A 98 6.20 -31.99 -1.87
CA ASP A 98 5.44 -33.25 -2.01
C ASP A 98 6.21 -34.44 -1.43
N THR A 99 5.64 -35.64 -1.55
CA THR A 99 6.24 -36.89 -1.06
C THR A 99 7.51 -37.28 -1.81
N ASP A 100 7.70 -36.79 -3.03
CA ASP A 100 8.84 -37.07 -3.91
C ASP A 100 9.94 -36.00 -3.78
N GLY A 101 9.69 -34.95 -2.94
CA GLY A 101 10.63 -33.85 -2.68
C GLY A 101 10.53 -32.72 -3.69
N GLU A 102 9.51 -32.70 -4.56
CA GLU A 102 9.27 -31.56 -5.44
C GLU A 102 8.60 -30.42 -4.67
N VAL A 103 9.01 -29.17 -4.95
CA VAL A 103 8.45 -28.00 -4.29
C VAL A 103 7.10 -27.64 -4.92
N LEU A 104 6.05 -27.74 -4.13
CA LEU A 104 4.69 -27.41 -4.55
C LEU A 104 4.41 -25.93 -4.36
N ILE A 105 4.78 -25.37 -3.23
CA ILE A 105 4.49 -23.97 -2.87
C ILE A 105 5.78 -23.25 -2.54
N TRP A 106 5.95 -22.09 -3.18
CA TRP A 106 7.03 -21.16 -2.93
C TRP A 106 6.53 -19.92 -2.22
N ARG A 107 7.30 -19.45 -1.23
CA ARG A 107 7.11 -18.13 -0.63
C ARG A 107 8.05 -17.12 -1.25
N TYR A 108 7.49 -16.08 -1.80
CA TYR A 108 8.20 -14.92 -2.32
C TYR A 108 8.07 -13.78 -1.32
N THR A 109 9.17 -13.16 -0.97
CA THR A 109 9.21 -12.03 -0.05
C THR A 109 10.01 -10.89 -0.65
N LEU A 110 9.42 -9.70 -0.68
CA LEU A 110 10.10 -8.46 -1.05
C LEU A 110 10.20 -7.58 0.19
N SER A 111 11.41 -7.11 0.50
CA SER A 111 11.67 -6.28 1.69
C SER A 111 12.54 -5.08 1.34
N THR A 112 12.37 -3.98 2.08
CA THR A 112 13.19 -2.77 2.01
C THR A 112 13.25 -2.12 3.40
N ASN A 113 14.25 -1.28 3.64
CA ASN A 113 14.30 -0.43 4.81
C ASN A 113 13.73 0.94 4.46
N TYR A 114 12.75 1.38 5.22
CA TYR A 114 12.08 2.67 5.10
C TYR A 114 12.65 3.64 6.14
N LEU A 115 13.02 4.83 5.70
CA LEU A 115 13.44 5.93 6.56
C LEU A 115 12.73 7.20 6.09
N PHE A 116 11.99 7.84 6.99
CA PHE A 116 11.40 9.16 6.76
C PHE A 116 12.18 10.24 7.51
N MET A 117 12.43 11.34 6.84
CA MET A 117 13.05 12.53 7.43
C MET A 117 12.12 13.71 7.21
N ALA A 118 11.64 14.30 8.30
CA ALA A 118 10.85 15.52 8.24
C ALA A 118 11.74 16.68 7.76
N GLY A 119 11.21 17.52 6.87
CA GLY A 119 11.93 18.70 6.40
C GLY A 119 12.23 19.68 7.52
N GLY A 120 13.29 20.47 7.35
CA GLY A 120 13.70 21.52 8.30
C GLY A 120 14.60 21.08 9.45
N GLN A 121 15.02 19.81 9.49
CA GLN A 121 16.02 19.34 10.45
C GLN A 121 17.39 19.29 9.79
N PRO A 122 18.39 20.07 10.26
CA PRO A 122 19.74 19.96 9.76
C PRO A 122 20.28 18.56 10.11
N ILE A 123 20.76 17.84 9.12
CA ILE A 123 21.51 16.60 9.33
C ILE A 123 22.88 17.02 9.88
N SER A 124 23.00 17.14 11.20
CA SER A 124 24.31 17.32 11.83
C SER A 124 25.00 15.96 11.87
N PRO A 125 26.18 15.82 11.26
CA PRO A 125 26.93 14.56 11.29
C PRO A 125 27.42 14.19 12.70
N GLU A 126 27.30 15.10 13.67
CA GLU A 126 27.73 14.89 15.06
C GLU A 126 26.58 14.48 16.02
N ASP A 127 25.31 14.53 15.58
CA ASP A 127 24.17 14.15 16.41
C ASP A 127 23.92 12.63 16.31
N GLU A 128 24.74 11.83 16.97
CA GLU A 128 24.52 10.38 17.17
C GLU A 128 23.20 10.08 17.92
N THR A 129 22.52 11.09 18.46
CA THR A 129 21.27 10.94 19.21
C THR A 129 20.04 10.80 18.32
N LEU A 130 20.09 11.29 17.08
CA LEU A 130 19.08 10.99 16.08
C LEU A 130 19.47 9.71 15.32
N LYS A 131 19.47 8.58 16.00
CA LYS A 131 19.33 7.28 15.34
C LYS A 131 17.95 7.28 14.68
N GLN A 132 17.88 7.90 13.50
CA GLN A 132 16.75 7.74 12.59
C GLN A 132 16.56 6.24 12.40
N THR A 133 15.59 5.69 13.12
CA THR A 133 15.38 4.25 13.13
C THR A 133 14.75 3.87 11.80
N SER A 134 15.56 3.34 10.90
CA SER A 134 15.02 2.75 9.67
C SER A 134 14.08 1.59 10.06
N MET A 135 12.89 1.60 9.47
CA MET A 135 11.88 0.59 9.72
C MET A 135 11.87 -0.44 8.58
N PRO A 136 12.01 -1.73 8.84
CA PRO A 136 11.89 -2.74 7.81
C PRO A 136 10.43 -2.84 7.34
N LEU A 137 10.22 -2.74 6.04
CA LEU A 137 8.96 -3.04 5.38
C LEU A 137 9.12 -4.31 4.54
N SER A 138 8.15 -5.20 4.61
CA SER A 138 8.17 -6.42 3.80
C SER A 138 6.77 -6.83 3.41
N VAL A 139 6.66 -7.45 2.24
CA VAL A 139 5.44 -8.08 1.73
C VAL A 139 5.80 -9.48 1.25
N SER A 140 4.87 -10.43 1.36
CA SER A 140 5.08 -11.79 0.90
C SER A 140 3.84 -12.37 0.25
N ALA A 141 4.03 -13.31 -0.67
CA ALA A 141 2.98 -14.11 -1.28
C ALA A 141 3.44 -15.56 -1.42
N ASP A 142 2.51 -16.48 -1.21
CA ASP A 142 2.72 -17.90 -1.42
C ASP A 142 2.14 -18.28 -2.80
N VAL A 143 2.92 -18.94 -3.61
CA VAL A 143 2.59 -19.28 -5.00
C VAL A 143 2.65 -20.79 -5.17
N ASP A 144 1.54 -21.38 -5.57
CA ASP A 144 1.45 -22.77 -5.96
C ASP A 144 1.90 -22.93 -7.42
N LEU A 145 2.98 -23.66 -7.63
CA LEU A 145 3.53 -23.99 -8.96
C LEU A 145 3.32 -25.46 -9.32
N SER A 146 2.54 -26.20 -8.53
CA SER A 146 2.23 -27.60 -8.79
C SER A 146 1.52 -27.77 -10.14
N GLY A 147 1.96 -28.76 -10.92
CA GLY A 147 1.32 -29.07 -12.20
C GLY A 147 1.52 -28.07 -13.33
N THR A 148 2.36 -27.04 -13.15
CA THR A 148 2.69 -26.06 -14.18
C THR A 148 3.97 -26.46 -14.93
N ASN A 149 4.11 -26.01 -16.18
CA ASN A 149 5.35 -26.21 -16.95
C ASN A 149 6.33 -25.03 -16.70
N ALA A 150 7.60 -25.22 -17.08
CA ALA A 150 8.66 -24.24 -16.84
C ALA A 150 8.33 -22.83 -17.35
N THR A 151 7.77 -22.70 -18.55
CA THR A 151 7.41 -21.41 -19.16
C THR A 151 6.27 -20.72 -18.39
N ALA A 152 5.28 -21.49 -17.91
CA ALA A 152 4.21 -20.96 -17.07
C ALA A 152 4.75 -20.51 -15.71
N ASN A 153 5.69 -21.26 -15.13
CA ASN A 153 6.34 -20.93 -13.87
C ASN A 153 7.07 -19.58 -13.95
N GLU A 154 7.88 -19.36 -15.00
CA GLU A 154 8.59 -18.10 -15.20
C GLU A 154 7.64 -16.91 -15.27
N ARG A 155 6.51 -17.06 -15.98
CA ARG A 155 5.51 -16.01 -16.10
C ARG A 155 4.82 -15.73 -14.78
N ILE A 156 4.38 -16.78 -14.08
CA ILE A 156 3.75 -16.66 -12.75
C ILE A 156 4.70 -15.99 -11.77
N GLU A 157 5.97 -16.36 -11.79
CA GLU A 157 6.99 -15.73 -10.94
C GLU A 157 7.18 -14.24 -11.26
N ALA A 158 7.26 -13.86 -12.53
CA ALA A 158 7.39 -12.47 -12.95
C ALA A 158 6.16 -11.63 -12.55
N ASP A 159 4.96 -12.17 -12.77
CA ASP A 159 3.70 -11.53 -12.38
C ASP A 159 3.61 -11.36 -10.86
N ASN A 160 4.05 -12.39 -10.10
CA ASN A 160 4.07 -12.33 -8.64
C ASN A 160 5.05 -11.27 -8.11
N TRP A 161 6.26 -11.15 -8.67
CA TRP A 161 7.18 -10.07 -8.30
C TRP A 161 6.59 -8.70 -8.58
N THR A 162 5.90 -8.51 -9.71
CA THR A 162 5.21 -7.27 -10.04
C THR A 162 4.16 -6.92 -8.99
N LEU A 163 3.34 -7.88 -8.60
CA LEU A 163 2.34 -7.72 -7.55
C LEU A 163 2.97 -7.34 -6.19
N LEU A 164 4.09 -7.99 -5.82
CA LEU A 164 4.79 -7.68 -4.57
C LEU A 164 5.37 -6.26 -4.57
N TYR A 165 5.89 -5.77 -5.71
CA TYR A 165 6.32 -4.39 -5.83
C TYR A 165 5.16 -3.41 -5.64
N GLU A 166 3.99 -3.68 -6.23
CA GLU A 166 2.79 -2.85 -6.05
C GLU A 166 2.32 -2.86 -4.59
N GLN A 167 2.31 -4.02 -3.93
CA GLN A 167 1.93 -4.14 -2.52
C GLN A 167 2.91 -3.39 -1.60
N LEU A 168 4.22 -3.49 -1.86
CA LEU A 168 5.24 -2.79 -1.08
C LEU A 168 5.14 -1.29 -1.29
N GLY A 169 4.96 -0.81 -2.53
CA GLY A 169 4.73 0.60 -2.84
C GLY A 169 3.50 1.17 -2.12
N ASN A 170 2.38 0.45 -2.15
CA ASN A 170 1.18 0.82 -1.39
C ASN A 170 1.39 0.84 0.12
N ARG A 171 2.29 0.00 0.65
CA ARG A 171 2.65 0.00 2.08
C ARG A 171 3.50 1.22 2.43
N VAL A 172 4.46 1.59 1.56
CA VAL A 172 5.24 2.84 1.68
C VAL A 172 4.33 4.05 1.67
N ALA A 173 3.40 4.15 0.71
CA ALA A 173 2.46 5.24 0.63
C ALA A 173 1.57 5.37 1.87
N ARG A 174 1.10 4.25 2.41
CA ARG A 174 0.35 4.26 3.67
C ARG A 174 1.18 4.77 4.84
N GLN A 175 2.45 4.36 4.92
CA GLN A 175 3.34 4.82 5.99
C GLN A 175 3.52 6.34 5.92
N LEU A 176 3.77 6.88 4.73
CA LEU A 176 3.89 8.32 4.48
C LEU A 176 2.65 9.14 4.87
N SER A 177 1.47 8.56 4.77
CA SER A 177 0.22 9.27 5.08
C SER A 177 -0.07 9.38 6.59
N PHE A 178 0.74 8.78 7.44
CA PHE A 178 0.63 8.82 8.91
C PHE A 178 1.70 9.68 9.56
N GLU A 179 2.72 10.11 8.81
CA GLU A 179 3.79 11.01 9.28
C GLU A 179 3.38 12.48 9.10
#